data_ec699328eca34e0eb5569762f0e8a6d0
#
_entry.id   ec699328eca34e0eb5569762f0e8a6d0
#
_cell.length_a   1.000
_cell.length_b   1.000
_cell.length_c   1.000
_cell.angle_alpha   90.00
_cell.angle_beta   90.00
_cell.angle_gamma   90.00
#
_symmetry.space_group_name_H-M   'P 1'
#
loop_
_entity.id
_entity.type
_entity.pdbx_description
1 polymer ?
#
loop_
_entity_poly.entity_id
_entity_poly.type
_entity_poly.pdbx_seq_one_letter_code
_entity_poly.pdbx_strand_id
1 'polypeptide(L)'
;MHPVENKILNYLLDKYENSKLSRGENQRAIHIAFPFNKKTMPKYFDESSLEIETIHAAAEQMEREGLVAIAWKNQKPGYIIEKLVLCEDHVEEAYERLGRKPKREAEARTKQILEQFYQKTQGEITRSFLSRMITRLESEQSVKEYLDIMDHRKTEQLIDTLDKVEQNRKECYIREFSIEHFHDSKVFETLIPKICKIFREENEELTGFENEEILAEYQIYKTPGYVYMKGNVQIYSAGKQAADISAFPEGIAVAVGSEEDVPDICPDQTIDKVFTIENLTSFYRFKQEHSLVIYLGGYHNRSRRNLLMQI
;
A
#
# COMPACT_ATOMS: atom_id res chain seq x y z
N MET A 1 -21.32 4.48 26.12
CA MET A 1 -21.76 5.57 25.22
C MET A 1 -22.92 5.09 24.37
N HIS A 2 -23.97 5.91 24.28
CA HIS A 2 -25.16 5.58 23.49
C HIS A 2 -24.86 5.69 21.98
N PRO A 3 -25.45 4.85 21.11
CA PRO A 3 -25.20 4.91 19.64
C PRO A 3 -25.52 6.28 19.02
N VAL A 4 -26.51 7.00 19.55
CA VAL A 4 -26.88 8.35 19.11
C VAL A 4 -25.76 9.35 19.43
N GLU A 5 -25.20 9.32 20.64
CA GLU A 5 -24.05 10.18 21.03
C GLU A 5 -22.87 9.94 20.13
N ASN A 6 -22.52 8.66 19.93
CA ASN A 6 -21.41 8.27 19.05
C ASN A 6 -21.56 8.85 17.65
N LYS A 7 -22.76 8.73 17.06
CA LYS A 7 -23.06 9.26 15.73
C LYS A 7 -22.93 10.78 15.66
N ILE A 8 -23.48 11.48 16.64
CA ILE A 8 -23.47 12.94 16.68
C ILE A 8 -22.07 13.49 16.88
N LEU A 9 -21.35 12.97 17.89
CA LEU A 9 -20.00 13.44 18.20
C LEU A 9 -19.02 13.15 17.05
N ASN A 10 -19.06 11.97 16.43
CA ASN A 10 -18.24 11.70 15.26
C ASN A 10 -18.50 12.68 14.11
N TYR A 11 -19.77 12.94 13.80
CA TYR A 11 -20.11 13.91 12.76
C TYR A 11 -19.61 15.32 13.08
N LEU A 12 -19.75 15.76 14.33
CA LEU A 12 -19.29 17.08 14.78
C LEU A 12 -17.76 17.19 14.70
N LEU A 13 -17.03 16.17 15.19
CA LEU A 13 -15.57 16.15 15.14
C LEU A 13 -15.05 16.03 13.71
N ASP A 14 -15.67 15.25 12.82
CA ASP A 14 -15.30 15.18 11.41
C ASP A 14 -15.44 16.55 10.74
N LYS A 15 -16.50 17.28 11.03
CA LYS A 15 -16.67 18.64 10.53
C LYS A 15 -15.69 19.63 11.13
N TYR A 16 -15.42 19.52 12.43
CA TYR A 16 -14.44 20.35 13.14
C TYR A 16 -13.05 20.19 12.51
N GLU A 17 -12.56 18.94 12.32
CA GLU A 17 -11.28 18.63 11.73
C GLU A 17 -11.09 19.18 10.31
N ASN A 18 -12.18 19.25 9.53
CA ASN A 18 -12.17 19.78 8.16
C ASN A 18 -12.46 21.29 8.09
N SER A 19 -12.63 21.96 9.22
CA SER A 19 -12.93 23.39 9.29
C SER A 19 -11.67 24.23 9.56
N LYS A 20 -11.74 25.52 9.22
CA LYS A 20 -10.71 26.49 9.61
C LYS A 20 -10.68 26.74 11.13
N LEU A 21 -11.74 26.37 11.84
CA LEU A 21 -11.82 26.49 13.29
C LEU A 21 -10.77 25.62 13.99
N SER A 22 -10.60 24.38 13.56
CA SER A 22 -9.58 23.48 14.10
C SER A 22 -8.16 24.00 13.89
N ARG A 23 -7.96 24.99 13.02
CA ARG A 23 -6.67 25.59 12.66
C ARG A 23 -6.38 26.90 13.38
N GLY A 24 -7.37 27.45 14.09
CA GLY A 24 -7.24 28.79 14.67
C GLY A 24 -7.20 29.93 13.65
N GLU A 25 -7.56 29.67 12.38
CA GLU A 25 -7.48 30.63 11.27
C GLU A 25 -8.80 31.39 11.03
N ASN A 26 -9.69 31.40 12.01
CA ASN A 26 -11.02 31.96 11.85
C ASN A 26 -11.01 33.50 11.90
N GLN A 27 -11.47 34.10 10.81
CA GLN A 27 -11.84 35.53 10.80
C GLN A 27 -13.31 35.77 11.13
N ARG A 28 -14.14 34.74 11.24
CA ARG A 28 -15.58 34.81 11.57
C ARG A 28 -15.94 33.65 12.49
N ALA A 29 -16.93 33.84 13.37
CA ALA A 29 -17.45 32.76 14.18
C ALA A 29 -18.08 31.68 13.31
N ILE A 30 -17.43 30.51 13.26
CA ILE A 30 -17.92 29.32 12.58
C ILE A 30 -18.48 28.39 13.65
N HIS A 31 -19.75 28.03 13.55
CA HIS A 31 -20.36 27.07 14.45
C HIS A 31 -20.43 25.69 13.77
N ILE A 32 -19.75 24.72 14.35
CA ILE A 32 -19.83 23.32 13.91
C ILE A 32 -21.12 22.73 14.46
N ALA A 33 -22.02 22.31 13.58
CA ALA A 33 -23.34 21.84 14.00
C ALA A 33 -23.74 20.53 13.31
N PHE A 34 -24.44 19.70 14.06
CA PHE A 34 -25.17 18.53 13.62
C PHE A 34 -26.62 18.90 13.37
N PRO A 35 -27.10 18.97 12.12
CA PRO A 35 -28.47 19.31 11.80
C PRO A 35 -29.40 18.11 12.04
N PHE A 36 -30.56 18.36 12.67
CA PHE A 36 -31.64 17.38 12.81
C PHE A 36 -32.58 17.47 11.62
N ASN A 37 -32.56 16.46 10.79
CA ASN A 37 -33.46 16.33 9.64
C ASN A 37 -33.66 14.85 9.28
N LYS A 38 -34.56 14.56 8.34
CA LYS A 38 -34.89 13.19 7.93
C LYS A 38 -33.69 12.40 7.36
N LYS A 39 -32.64 13.09 6.89
CA LYS A 39 -31.42 12.45 6.39
C LYS A 39 -30.44 12.10 7.50
N THR A 40 -30.23 13.00 8.46
CA THR A 40 -29.26 12.82 9.55
C THR A 40 -29.82 11.96 10.68
N MET A 41 -31.10 12.17 11.04
CA MET A 41 -31.79 11.47 12.13
C MET A 41 -33.20 11.02 11.70
N PRO A 42 -33.30 10.02 10.76
CA PRO A 42 -34.59 9.61 10.21
C PRO A 42 -35.58 9.15 11.29
N LYS A 43 -35.12 8.40 12.29
CA LYS A 43 -35.96 7.89 13.39
C LYS A 43 -36.52 8.99 14.30
N TYR A 44 -35.89 10.15 14.36
CA TYR A 44 -36.37 11.32 15.11
C TYR A 44 -37.59 11.96 14.48
N PHE A 45 -37.77 11.81 13.18
CA PHE A 45 -38.88 12.36 12.39
C PHE A 45 -39.91 11.28 11.97
N ASP A 46 -39.78 10.07 12.51
CA ASP A 46 -40.71 8.98 12.29
C ASP A 46 -41.71 8.95 13.47
N GLU A 47 -42.97 9.28 13.21
CA GLU A 47 -44.03 9.30 14.22
C GLU A 47 -44.29 7.96 14.90
N SER A 48 -43.91 6.86 14.26
CA SER A 48 -43.97 5.50 14.80
C SER A 48 -42.79 5.13 15.69
N SER A 49 -41.73 5.95 15.71
CA SER A 49 -40.50 5.67 16.46
C SER A 49 -40.61 6.01 17.93
N LEU A 50 -40.26 5.04 18.77
CA LEU A 50 -40.14 5.23 20.24
C LEU A 50 -38.78 5.84 20.65
N GLU A 51 -37.93 6.22 19.69
CA GLU A 51 -36.56 6.69 19.97
C GLU A 51 -36.45 8.18 20.26
N ILE A 52 -37.53 8.97 20.09
CA ILE A 52 -37.50 10.44 20.27
C ILE A 52 -37.02 10.82 21.68
N GLU A 53 -37.58 10.18 22.70
CA GLU A 53 -37.23 10.44 24.10
C GLU A 53 -35.77 10.07 24.39
N THR A 54 -35.32 8.94 23.84
CA THR A 54 -33.94 8.48 23.96
C THR A 54 -32.95 9.45 23.29
N ILE A 55 -33.32 9.98 22.13
CA ILE A 55 -32.53 10.96 21.39
C ILE A 55 -32.46 12.29 22.15
N HIS A 56 -33.58 12.74 22.72
CA HIS A 56 -33.63 13.94 23.58
C HIS A 56 -32.74 13.75 24.81
N ALA A 57 -32.89 12.64 25.53
CA ALA A 57 -32.11 12.34 26.72
C ALA A 57 -30.58 12.31 26.41
N ALA A 58 -30.19 11.74 25.27
CA ALA A 58 -28.79 11.73 24.82
C ALA A 58 -28.29 13.15 24.49
N ALA A 59 -29.09 13.97 23.82
CA ALA A 59 -28.74 15.36 23.50
C ALA A 59 -28.59 16.22 24.75
N GLU A 60 -29.54 16.12 25.67
CA GLU A 60 -29.52 16.84 26.96
C GLU A 60 -28.36 16.39 27.85
N GLN A 61 -27.99 15.09 27.80
CA GLN A 61 -26.81 14.61 28.52
C GLN A 61 -25.53 15.24 27.97
N MET A 62 -25.36 15.28 26.65
CA MET A 62 -24.20 15.93 26.03
C MET A 62 -24.18 17.45 26.31
N GLU A 63 -25.32 18.10 26.39
CA GLU A 63 -25.42 19.52 26.77
C GLU A 63 -25.03 19.74 28.24
N ARG A 64 -25.52 18.91 29.17
CA ARG A 64 -25.12 18.98 30.61
C ARG A 64 -23.62 18.75 30.80
N GLU A 65 -23.02 17.93 29.98
CA GLU A 65 -21.56 17.66 29.97
C GLU A 65 -20.76 18.76 29.26
N GLY A 66 -21.44 19.78 28.69
CA GLY A 66 -20.80 20.89 28.00
C GLY A 66 -20.30 20.59 26.61
N LEU A 67 -20.53 19.39 26.09
CA LEU A 67 -20.00 18.95 24.77
C LEU A 67 -20.71 19.64 23.60
N VAL A 68 -22.00 19.91 23.74
CA VAL A 68 -22.83 20.56 22.73
C VAL A 68 -23.80 21.55 23.34
N ALA A 69 -24.29 22.49 22.53
CA ALA A 69 -25.44 23.34 22.85
C ALA A 69 -26.63 22.95 21.96
N ILE A 70 -27.81 22.81 22.55
CA ILE A 70 -29.04 22.45 21.83
C ILE A 70 -29.71 23.70 21.27
N ALA A 71 -29.87 23.75 19.95
CA ALA A 71 -30.73 24.74 19.31
C ALA A 71 -32.11 24.13 19.07
N TRP A 72 -33.10 24.66 19.73
CA TRP A 72 -34.49 24.22 19.65
C TRP A 72 -35.24 24.94 18.53
N LYS A 73 -36.08 24.20 17.78
CA LYS A 73 -36.93 24.78 16.74
C LYS A 73 -37.88 25.82 17.34
N ASN A 74 -37.94 26.97 16.68
CA ASN A 74 -38.75 28.15 17.13
C ASN A 74 -38.39 28.60 18.55
N GLN A 75 -37.19 28.33 19.06
CA GLN A 75 -36.71 28.66 20.40
C GLN A 75 -37.63 28.09 21.51
N LYS A 76 -38.23 26.91 21.30
CA LYS A 76 -39.07 26.22 22.29
C LYS A 76 -38.33 25.02 22.88
N PRO A 77 -37.69 25.15 24.08
CA PRO A 77 -37.00 24.05 24.72
C PRO A 77 -37.91 22.83 24.96
N GLY A 78 -37.34 21.63 24.76
CA GLY A 78 -38.05 20.37 24.97
C GLY A 78 -39.01 19.97 23.84
N TYR A 79 -39.15 20.78 22.77
CA TYR A 79 -40.08 20.46 21.66
C TYR A 79 -39.39 19.67 20.52
N ILE A 80 -38.73 20.34 19.62
CA ILE A 80 -38.01 19.71 18.51
C ILE A 80 -36.59 20.27 18.44
N ILE A 81 -35.60 19.39 18.40
CA ILE A 81 -34.21 19.77 18.18
C ILE A 81 -34.04 20.16 16.72
N GLU A 82 -33.53 21.37 16.48
CA GLU A 82 -33.17 21.83 15.14
C GLU A 82 -31.75 21.42 14.78
N LYS A 83 -30.80 21.62 15.69
CA LYS A 83 -29.38 21.25 15.55
C LYS A 83 -28.71 21.17 16.92
N LEU A 84 -27.61 20.44 16.98
CA LEU A 84 -26.65 20.46 18.08
C LEU A 84 -25.38 21.16 17.62
N VAL A 85 -24.90 22.14 18.37
CA VAL A 85 -23.70 22.92 18.09
C VAL A 85 -22.58 22.43 18.99
N LEU A 86 -21.42 22.11 18.43
CA LEU A 86 -20.24 21.71 19.20
C LEU A 86 -19.74 22.88 20.05
N CYS A 87 -19.49 22.64 21.33
CA CYS A 87 -18.85 23.60 22.21
C CYS A 87 -17.34 23.57 21.99
N GLU A 88 -16.78 24.68 21.53
CA GLU A 88 -15.35 24.76 21.14
C GLU A 88 -14.41 24.55 22.33
N ASP A 89 -14.81 25.01 23.51
CA ASP A 89 -14.04 24.91 24.76
C ASP A 89 -13.94 23.46 25.28
N HIS A 90 -14.79 22.54 24.79
CA HIS A 90 -14.89 21.14 25.21
C HIS A 90 -14.65 20.13 24.07
N VAL A 91 -13.90 20.53 23.08
CA VAL A 91 -13.58 19.64 21.94
C VAL A 91 -12.69 18.48 22.38
N GLU A 92 -11.76 18.70 23.30
CA GLU A 92 -10.88 17.65 23.81
C GLU A 92 -11.67 16.56 24.55
N GLU A 93 -12.63 16.95 25.40
CA GLU A 93 -13.52 16.03 26.09
C GLU A 93 -14.39 15.23 25.10
N ALA A 94 -14.81 15.85 24.00
CA ALA A 94 -15.53 15.13 22.93
C ALA A 94 -14.65 14.05 22.26
N TYR A 95 -13.35 14.31 22.04
CA TYR A 95 -12.40 13.32 21.58
C TYR A 95 -12.21 12.20 22.59
N GLU A 96 -11.99 12.52 23.86
CA GLU A 96 -11.84 11.55 24.95
C GLU A 96 -13.08 10.65 25.08
N ARG A 97 -14.27 11.25 25.00
CA ARG A 97 -15.55 10.53 25.07
C ARG A 97 -15.71 9.48 23.99
N LEU A 98 -15.18 9.74 22.79
CA LEU A 98 -15.17 8.80 21.66
C LEU A 98 -13.98 7.83 21.70
N GLY A 99 -12.97 8.07 22.55
CA GLY A 99 -11.68 7.37 22.46
C GLY A 99 -10.96 7.64 21.13
N ARG A 100 -11.22 8.80 20.53
CA ARG A 100 -10.66 9.21 19.22
C ARG A 100 -9.52 10.19 19.45
N LYS A 101 -8.44 10.05 18.68
CA LYS A 101 -7.34 11.02 18.70
C LYS A 101 -7.63 12.16 17.74
N PRO A 102 -7.26 13.42 18.10
CA PRO A 102 -7.32 14.53 17.18
C PRO A 102 -6.50 14.27 15.91
N LYS A 103 -7.08 14.57 14.76
CA LYS A 103 -6.40 14.36 13.46
C LYS A 103 -5.05 15.07 13.38
N ARG A 104 -4.96 16.31 13.90
CA ARG A 104 -3.71 17.08 13.91
C ARG A 104 -2.61 16.43 14.74
N GLU A 105 -2.96 15.86 15.89
CA GLU A 105 -2.01 15.13 16.72
C GLU A 105 -1.49 13.90 15.98
N ALA A 106 -2.40 13.16 15.33
CA ALA A 106 -2.05 12.01 14.51
C ALA A 106 -1.17 12.39 13.31
N GLU A 107 -1.47 13.50 12.62
CA GLU A 107 -0.66 14.04 11.51
C GLU A 107 0.73 14.49 11.99
N ALA A 108 0.81 15.22 13.11
CA ALA A 108 2.07 15.65 13.70
C ALA A 108 2.94 14.45 14.10
N ARG A 109 2.33 13.44 14.72
CA ARG A 109 3.03 12.21 15.08
C ARG A 109 3.50 11.44 13.85
N THR A 110 2.66 11.33 12.83
CA THR A 110 3.04 10.72 11.54
C THR A 110 4.23 11.46 10.93
N LYS A 111 4.18 12.80 10.90
CA LYS A 111 5.30 13.61 10.39
C LYS A 111 6.60 13.33 11.14
N GLN A 112 6.59 13.25 12.47
CA GLN A 112 7.77 12.91 13.26
C GLN A 112 8.34 11.52 12.88
N ILE A 113 7.48 10.53 12.65
CA ILE A 113 7.90 9.21 12.19
C ILE A 113 8.57 9.30 10.82
N LEU A 114 7.95 10.00 9.86
CA LEU A 114 8.53 10.19 8.52
C LEU A 114 9.90 10.87 8.57
N GLU A 115 10.05 11.93 9.38
CA GLU A 115 11.32 12.65 9.56
C GLU A 115 12.41 11.75 10.19
N GLN A 116 12.05 10.91 11.16
CA GLN A 116 12.97 9.96 11.76
C GLN A 116 13.48 8.92 10.76
N PHE A 117 12.58 8.38 9.90
CA PHE A 117 12.98 7.47 8.84
C PHE A 117 13.79 8.17 7.75
N TYR A 118 13.43 9.40 7.38
CA TYR A 118 14.17 10.19 6.40
C TYR A 118 15.64 10.38 6.77
N GLN A 119 15.93 10.56 8.07
CA GLN A 119 17.30 10.71 8.56
C GLN A 119 18.09 9.39 8.57
N LYS A 120 17.42 8.25 8.60
CA LYS A 120 18.04 6.92 8.73
C LYS A 120 18.22 6.22 7.40
N THR A 121 17.25 6.39 6.49
CA THR A 121 17.25 5.66 5.21
C THR A 121 18.39 6.09 4.30
N GLN A 122 18.95 5.12 3.60
CA GLN A 122 19.96 5.30 2.55
C GLN A 122 19.35 5.18 1.15
N GLY A 123 18.13 4.65 1.04
CA GLY A 123 17.43 4.45 -0.21
C GLY A 123 16.95 5.78 -0.82
N GLU A 124 17.22 5.98 -2.11
CA GLU A 124 16.82 7.19 -2.83
C GLU A 124 15.30 7.25 -3.03
N ILE A 125 14.69 6.13 -3.39
CA ILE A 125 13.24 6.00 -3.61
C ILE A 125 12.50 6.21 -2.28
N THR A 126 12.94 5.53 -1.22
CA THR A 126 12.38 5.69 0.12
C THR A 126 12.49 7.13 0.59
N ARG A 127 13.65 7.78 0.38
CA ARG A 127 13.87 9.18 0.76
C ARG A 127 12.98 10.13 -0.03
N SER A 128 12.82 9.93 -1.34
CA SER A 128 11.93 10.71 -2.20
C SER A 128 10.48 10.61 -1.73
N PHE A 129 10.00 9.39 -1.50
CA PHE A 129 8.66 9.14 -0.96
C PHE A 129 8.43 9.84 0.38
N LEU A 130 9.36 9.70 1.33
CA LEU A 130 9.28 10.34 2.65
C LEU A 130 9.21 11.86 2.53
N SER A 131 10.07 12.48 1.71
CA SER A 131 10.08 13.92 1.44
C SER A 131 8.73 14.38 0.89
N ARG A 132 8.18 13.66 -0.08
CA ARG A 132 6.86 13.94 -0.66
C ARG A 132 5.75 13.86 0.40
N MET A 133 5.75 12.85 1.26
CA MET A 133 4.74 12.70 2.31
C MET A 133 4.85 13.79 3.38
N ILE A 134 6.07 14.17 3.78
CA ILE A 134 6.31 15.27 4.71
C ILE A 134 5.77 16.59 4.11
N THR A 135 6.12 16.90 2.87
CA THR A 135 5.63 18.11 2.17
C THR A 135 4.10 18.13 2.07
N ARG A 136 3.46 16.98 1.81
CA ARG A 136 1.99 16.89 1.79
C ARG A 136 1.39 17.21 3.15
N LEU A 137 1.94 16.67 4.24
CA LEU A 137 1.47 16.98 5.60
C LEU A 137 1.68 18.46 5.95
N GLU A 138 2.82 19.06 5.59
CA GLU A 138 3.08 20.47 5.79
C GLU A 138 2.14 21.38 5.00
N SER A 139 1.75 20.94 3.81
CA SER A 139 0.78 21.62 2.95
C SER A 139 -0.67 21.24 3.24
N GLU A 140 -0.94 20.55 4.34
CA GLU A 140 -2.26 20.06 4.76
C GLU A 140 -2.96 19.18 3.71
N GLN A 141 -2.18 18.54 2.84
CA GLN A 141 -2.69 17.60 1.84
C GLN A 141 -2.83 16.20 2.42
N SER A 142 -3.83 15.46 1.95
CA SER A 142 -4.08 14.10 2.42
C SER A 142 -2.96 13.14 2.04
N VAL A 143 -2.50 12.34 2.99
CA VAL A 143 -1.56 11.21 2.80
C VAL A 143 -2.26 9.85 2.86
N LYS A 144 -3.59 9.83 2.99
CA LYS A 144 -4.42 8.63 3.25
C LYS A 144 -4.27 7.54 2.17
N GLU A 145 -3.87 7.91 0.97
CA GLU A 145 -3.62 6.98 -0.12
C GLU A 145 -2.50 5.99 0.21
N TYR A 146 -1.49 6.45 0.94
CA TYR A 146 -0.29 5.68 1.29
C TYR A 146 -0.22 5.32 2.76
N LEU A 147 -0.55 6.26 3.64
CA LEU A 147 -0.32 6.17 5.07
C LEU A 147 -1.63 6.20 5.85
N ASP A 148 -1.72 5.38 6.89
CA ASP A 148 -2.79 5.46 7.87
C ASP A 148 -2.30 6.28 9.06
N ILE A 149 -2.69 7.57 9.11
CA ILE A 149 -2.27 8.49 10.17
C ILE A 149 -2.78 8.07 11.57
N MET A 150 -3.81 7.24 11.64
CA MET A 150 -4.34 6.73 12.90
C MET A 150 -3.66 5.43 13.35
N ASP A 151 -3.01 4.71 12.44
CA ASP A 151 -2.25 3.48 12.72
C ASP A 151 -0.76 3.69 12.40
N HIS A 152 -0.06 4.28 13.37
CA HIS A 152 1.37 4.56 13.24
C HIS A 152 2.22 3.31 13.03
N ARG A 153 1.79 2.14 13.59
CA ARG A 153 2.50 0.88 13.41
C ARG A 153 2.49 0.43 11.96
N LYS A 154 1.33 0.55 11.28
CA LYS A 154 1.25 0.25 9.84
C LYS A 154 2.08 1.20 9.00
N THR A 155 2.11 2.48 9.39
CA THR A 155 2.94 3.49 8.75
C THR A 155 4.43 3.15 8.89
N GLU A 156 4.90 2.87 10.10
CA GLU A 156 6.28 2.46 10.37
C GLU A 156 6.62 1.17 9.61
N GLN A 157 5.74 0.16 9.65
CA GLN A 157 5.93 -1.10 8.93
C GLN A 157 6.06 -0.90 7.42
N LEU A 158 5.22 -0.06 6.82
CA LEU A 158 5.30 0.22 5.38
C LEU A 158 6.64 0.86 5.01
N ILE A 159 7.07 1.88 5.76
CA ILE A 159 8.31 2.61 5.48
C ILE A 159 9.53 1.70 5.69
N ASP A 160 9.56 0.98 6.78
CA ASP A 160 10.63 0.01 7.08
C ASP A 160 10.74 -1.07 5.99
N THR A 161 9.58 -1.55 5.51
CA THR A 161 9.54 -2.53 4.42
C THR A 161 10.03 -1.93 3.10
N LEU A 162 9.63 -0.69 2.80
CA LEU A 162 10.07 0.01 1.59
C LEU A 162 11.60 0.13 1.57
N ASP A 163 12.20 0.58 2.67
CA ASP A 163 13.66 0.72 2.81
C ASP A 163 14.36 -0.65 2.71
N LYS A 164 13.83 -1.69 3.36
CA LYS A 164 14.38 -3.05 3.30
C LYS A 164 14.35 -3.64 1.89
N VAL A 165 13.27 -3.41 1.13
CA VAL A 165 13.20 -3.84 -0.27
C VAL A 165 14.24 -3.11 -1.10
N GLU A 166 14.32 -1.77 -0.97
CA GLU A 166 15.28 -0.96 -1.72
C GLU A 166 16.74 -1.32 -1.40
N GLN A 167 17.03 -1.70 -0.15
CA GLN A 167 18.36 -2.11 0.31
C GLN A 167 18.69 -3.59 0.05
N ASN A 168 17.71 -4.40 -0.36
CA ASN A 168 17.95 -5.82 -0.57
C ASN A 168 18.94 -6.05 -1.70
N ARG A 169 19.97 -6.83 -1.46
CA ARG A 169 21.01 -7.25 -2.44
C ARG A 169 21.13 -8.76 -2.53
N LYS A 170 20.46 -9.47 -1.64
CA LYS A 170 20.48 -10.93 -1.57
C LYS A 170 19.28 -11.49 -2.33
N GLU A 171 19.54 -12.46 -3.20
CA GLU A 171 18.46 -13.20 -3.84
C GLU A 171 17.64 -13.96 -2.82
N CYS A 172 16.32 -13.77 -2.84
CA CYS A 172 15.39 -14.47 -1.99
C CYS A 172 14.00 -14.55 -2.61
N TYR A 173 13.18 -15.45 -2.08
CA TYR A 173 11.77 -15.52 -2.45
C TYR A 173 10.91 -14.62 -1.57
N ILE A 174 9.76 -14.17 -2.10
CA ILE A 174 8.79 -13.32 -1.38
C ILE A 174 8.49 -13.86 0.02
N ARG A 175 8.31 -15.18 0.16
CA ARG A 175 8.05 -15.81 1.46
C ARG A 175 9.24 -15.81 2.39
N GLU A 176 10.43 -16.00 1.87
CA GLU A 176 11.67 -15.94 2.64
C GLU A 176 11.90 -14.53 3.16
N PHE A 177 11.78 -13.52 2.30
CA PHE A 177 11.82 -12.11 2.69
C PHE A 177 10.80 -11.80 3.78
N SER A 178 9.56 -12.31 3.63
CA SER A 178 8.50 -12.10 4.62
C SER A 178 8.84 -12.75 5.96
N ILE A 179 9.35 -13.98 5.98
CA ILE A 179 9.76 -14.68 7.22
C ILE A 179 10.93 -13.96 7.88
N GLU A 180 11.94 -13.57 7.12
CA GLU A 180 13.14 -12.90 7.63
C GLU A 180 12.80 -11.58 8.34
N HIS A 181 11.89 -10.79 7.77
CA HIS A 181 11.63 -9.44 8.26
C HIS A 181 10.38 -9.31 9.14
N PHE A 182 9.43 -10.24 9.05
CA PHE A 182 8.15 -10.15 9.78
C PHE A 182 7.84 -11.38 10.61
N HIS A 183 8.65 -12.45 10.55
CA HIS A 183 8.38 -13.74 11.17
C HIS A 183 7.03 -14.35 10.76
N ASP A 184 6.51 -13.93 9.59
CA ASP A 184 5.26 -14.38 9.00
C ASP A 184 5.42 -14.43 7.48
N SER A 185 5.03 -15.55 6.86
CA SER A 185 5.24 -15.79 5.43
C SER A 185 4.32 -14.99 4.51
N LYS A 186 3.32 -14.28 5.04
CA LYS A 186 2.26 -13.63 4.25
C LYS A 186 2.22 -12.11 4.39
N VAL A 187 2.85 -11.54 5.41
CA VAL A 187 2.78 -10.09 5.68
C VAL A 187 3.29 -9.28 4.51
N PHE A 188 4.45 -9.65 3.97
CA PHE A 188 5.03 -8.94 2.83
C PHE A 188 4.13 -8.98 1.58
N GLU A 189 3.48 -10.11 1.30
CA GLU A 189 2.54 -10.23 0.16
C GLU A 189 1.44 -9.17 0.20
N THR A 190 0.97 -8.80 1.40
CA THR A 190 -0.07 -7.77 1.56
C THR A 190 0.43 -6.35 1.30
N LEU A 191 1.74 -6.13 1.44
CA LEU A 191 2.38 -4.82 1.25
C LEU A 191 2.86 -4.60 -0.19
N ILE A 192 3.12 -5.66 -0.95
CA ILE A 192 3.66 -5.60 -2.32
C ILE A 192 2.92 -4.60 -3.22
N PRO A 193 1.58 -4.60 -3.33
CA PRO A 193 0.91 -3.69 -4.25
C PRO A 193 1.19 -2.21 -3.93
N LYS A 194 1.25 -1.88 -2.64
CA LYS A 194 1.50 -0.50 -2.19
C LYS A 194 2.96 -0.11 -2.36
N ILE A 195 3.88 -1.01 -2.01
CA ILE A 195 5.33 -0.81 -2.19
C ILE A 195 5.65 -0.60 -3.68
N CYS A 196 5.22 -1.51 -4.54
CA CYS A 196 5.49 -1.40 -5.98
C CYS A 196 4.83 -0.16 -6.61
N LYS A 197 3.68 0.29 -6.10
CA LYS A 197 3.09 1.56 -6.50
C LYS A 197 4.01 2.73 -6.16
N ILE A 198 4.55 2.77 -4.94
CA ILE A 198 5.48 3.82 -4.51
C ILE A 198 6.75 3.79 -5.38
N PHE A 199 7.32 2.62 -5.63
CA PHE A 199 8.50 2.47 -6.48
C PHE A 199 8.28 3.03 -7.90
N ARG A 200 7.10 2.76 -8.53
CA ARG A 200 6.76 3.30 -9.86
C ARG A 200 6.61 4.82 -9.86
N GLU A 201 6.10 5.38 -8.79
CA GLU A 201 5.86 6.83 -8.69
C GLU A 201 7.12 7.63 -8.39
N GLU A 202 8.07 7.02 -7.68
CA GLU A 202 9.31 7.68 -7.29
C GLU A 202 10.48 7.37 -8.25
N ASN A 203 10.32 6.41 -9.16
CA ASN A 203 11.33 6.06 -10.17
C ASN A 203 10.70 5.85 -11.55
N GLU A 204 10.99 6.77 -12.47
CA GLU A 204 10.47 6.75 -13.84
C GLU A 204 10.89 5.49 -14.62
N GLU A 205 12.06 4.91 -14.33
CA GLU A 205 12.55 3.69 -14.98
C GLU A 205 11.67 2.47 -14.70
N LEU A 206 10.91 2.48 -13.59
CA LEU A 206 10.00 1.41 -13.21
C LEU A 206 8.57 1.62 -13.72
N THR A 207 8.34 2.69 -14.49
CA THR A 207 7.03 2.97 -15.07
C THR A 207 6.65 1.87 -16.07
N GLY A 208 5.48 1.26 -15.86
CA GLY A 208 4.99 0.17 -16.71
C GLY A 208 5.43 -1.23 -16.28
N PHE A 209 6.30 -1.36 -15.29
CA PHE A 209 6.70 -2.67 -14.75
C PHE A 209 5.58 -3.26 -13.89
N GLU A 210 5.40 -4.58 -13.99
CA GLU A 210 4.55 -5.33 -13.08
C GLU A 210 5.19 -5.47 -11.69
N ASN A 211 4.41 -5.81 -10.67
CA ASN A 211 4.93 -5.90 -9.31
C ASN A 211 6.08 -6.91 -9.18
N GLU A 212 5.99 -8.03 -9.90
CA GLU A 212 7.02 -9.08 -9.86
C GLU A 212 8.32 -8.61 -10.54
N GLU A 213 8.21 -7.79 -11.57
CA GLU A 213 9.35 -7.20 -12.28
C GLU A 213 10.08 -6.18 -11.40
N ILE A 214 9.32 -5.32 -10.69
CA ILE A 214 9.89 -4.37 -9.74
C ILE A 214 10.64 -5.10 -8.62
N LEU A 215 10.02 -6.11 -8.01
CA LEU A 215 10.66 -6.88 -6.95
C LEU A 215 11.93 -7.59 -7.42
N ALA A 216 11.93 -8.07 -8.67
CA ALA A 216 13.09 -8.73 -9.27
C ALA A 216 14.30 -7.79 -9.44
N GLU A 217 14.10 -6.48 -9.66
CA GLU A 217 15.19 -5.47 -9.62
C GLU A 217 15.89 -5.43 -8.25
N TYR A 218 15.16 -5.77 -7.19
CA TYR A 218 15.68 -5.85 -5.82
C TYR A 218 15.96 -7.30 -5.37
N GLN A 219 16.17 -8.23 -6.33
CA GLN A 219 16.50 -9.64 -6.08
C GLN A 219 15.45 -10.41 -5.27
N ILE A 220 14.16 -9.97 -5.30
CA ILE A 220 13.06 -10.64 -4.61
C ILE A 220 12.14 -11.29 -5.65
N TYR A 221 12.03 -12.62 -5.62
CA TYR A 221 11.32 -13.40 -6.62
C TYR A 221 10.09 -14.11 -6.03
N LYS A 222 9.07 -14.31 -6.86
CA LYS A 222 7.88 -15.06 -6.45
C LYS A 222 8.13 -16.58 -6.48
N THR A 223 8.81 -17.02 -7.51
CA THR A 223 9.13 -18.42 -7.75
C THR A 223 10.50 -18.49 -8.45
N PRO A 224 11.16 -19.65 -8.45
CA PRO A 224 12.33 -19.85 -9.28
C PRO A 224 12.06 -19.44 -10.74
N GLY A 225 12.98 -18.73 -11.33
CA GLY A 225 12.92 -18.40 -12.74
C GLY A 225 13.10 -19.65 -13.59
N TYR A 226 12.29 -19.81 -14.64
CA TYR A 226 12.50 -20.83 -15.66
C TYR A 226 12.86 -20.18 -16.99
N VAL A 227 13.83 -20.75 -17.68
CA VAL A 227 14.14 -20.40 -19.07
C VAL A 227 13.76 -21.58 -19.94
N TYR A 228 12.84 -21.33 -20.87
CA TYR A 228 12.47 -22.34 -21.85
C TYR A 228 13.42 -22.24 -23.02
N MET A 229 13.95 -23.36 -23.45
CA MET A 229 14.87 -23.41 -24.60
C MET A 229 14.65 -24.67 -25.44
N LYS A 230 14.96 -24.58 -26.70
CA LYS A 230 14.95 -25.70 -27.66
C LYS A 230 16.03 -25.53 -28.73
N GLY A 231 16.49 -26.63 -29.24
CA GLY A 231 17.58 -26.69 -30.21
C GLY A 231 18.59 -27.77 -29.85
N ASN A 232 19.67 -27.81 -30.61
CA ASN A 232 20.73 -28.81 -30.44
C ASN A 232 21.73 -28.33 -29.37
N VAL A 233 21.38 -28.48 -28.10
CA VAL A 233 22.12 -27.92 -26.99
C VAL A 233 22.31 -28.95 -25.88
N GLN A 234 23.48 -28.97 -25.28
CA GLN A 234 23.79 -29.76 -24.11
C GLN A 234 23.88 -28.86 -22.86
N ILE A 235 23.33 -29.33 -21.77
CA ILE A 235 23.36 -28.67 -20.48
C ILE A 235 24.31 -29.42 -19.56
N TYR A 236 25.23 -28.69 -18.94
CA TYR A 236 26.14 -29.20 -17.92
C TYR A 236 25.84 -28.55 -16.56
N SER A 237 25.96 -29.34 -15.52
CA SER A 237 25.91 -28.87 -14.13
C SER A 237 27.06 -29.47 -13.36
N ALA A 238 27.83 -28.64 -12.64
CA ALA A 238 29.04 -29.05 -11.93
C ALA A 238 29.99 -29.87 -12.78
N GLY A 239 30.19 -29.50 -14.05
CA GLY A 239 31.09 -30.16 -15.01
C GLY A 239 30.60 -31.52 -15.53
N LYS A 240 29.35 -31.90 -15.26
CA LYS A 240 28.75 -33.14 -15.77
C LYS A 240 27.60 -32.82 -16.70
N GLN A 241 27.45 -33.56 -17.78
CA GLN A 241 26.30 -33.45 -18.67
C GLN A 241 25.02 -33.81 -17.90
N ALA A 242 24.13 -32.81 -17.75
CA ALA A 242 22.86 -32.93 -17.03
C ALA A 242 21.70 -33.25 -17.99
N ALA A 243 21.72 -32.70 -19.20
CA ALA A 243 20.70 -32.95 -20.22
C ALA A 243 21.22 -32.72 -21.64
N ASP A 244 20.56 -33.40 -22.59
CA ASP A 244 20.68 -33.12 -24.04
C ASP A 244 19.32 -32.66 -24.53
N ILE A 245 19.23 -31.39 -24.92
CA ILE A 245 17.94 -30.77 -25.30
C ILE A 245 17.49 -31.23 -26.67
N SER A 246 18.38 -31.71 -27.51
CA SER A 246 18.03 -32.21 -28.85
C SER A 246 16.98 -33.34 -28.82
N ALA A 247 16.91 -34.08 -27.71
CA ALA A 247 15.90 -35.11 -27.45
C ALA A 247 14.50 -34.56 -27.22
N PHE A 248 14.35 -33.23 -27.03
CA PHE A 248 13.10 -32.57 -26.72
C PHE A 248 12.72 -31.54 -27.78
N PRO A 249 12.10 -31.96 -28.91
CA PRO A 249 11.83 -31.08 -30.05
C PRO A 249 10.94 -29.88 -29.74
N GLU A 250 10.07 -29.94 -28.71
CA GLU A 250 9.24 -28.83 -28.24
C GLU A 250 9.96 -27.98 -27.18
N GLY A 251 11.19 -28.39 -26.76
CA GLY A 251 11.97 -27.70 -25.76
C GLY A 251 11.76 -28.16 -24.33
N ILE A 252 12.59 -27.65 -23.45
CA ILE A 252 12.49 -27.86 -22.00
C ILE A 252 12.51 -26.52 -21.24
N ALA A 253 12.10 -26.54 -19.99
CA ALA A 253 12.27 -25.44 -19.06
C ALA A 253 13.36 -25.79 -18.05
N VAL A 254 14.37 -24.95 -17.98
CA VAL A 254 15.48 -25.10 -17.02
C VAL A 254 15.28 -24.06 -15.92
N ALA A 255 15.29 -24.50 -14.66
CA ALA A 255 15.28 -23.59 -13.53
C ALA A 255 16.61 -22.82 -13.50
N VAL A 256 16.51 -21.51 -13.42
CA VAL A 256 17.65 -20.61 -13.29
C VAL A 256 17.54 -19.98 -11.91
N GLY A 257 18.30 -20.52 -10.96
CA GLY A 257 18.39 -20.04 -9.58
C GLY A 257 19.41 -18.92 -9.41
N SER A 258 20.08 -18.90 -8.26
CA SER A 258 21.15 -17.95 -7.94
C SER A 258 22.33 -18.06 -8.91
N GLU A 259 23.19 -17.04 -8.94
CA GLU A 259 24.36 -16.97 -9.84
C GLU A 259 25.27 -18.19 -9.77
N GLU A 260 25.28 -18.89 -8.62
CA GLU A 260 26.12 -20.06 -8.39
C GLU A 260 25.53 -21.36 -8.99
N ASP A 261 24.23 -21.38 -9.31
CA ASP A 261 23.51 -22.57 -9.78
C ASP A 261 23.06 -22.50 -11.23
N VAL A 262 23.56 -21.52 -12.01
CA VAL A 262 23.23 -21.41 -13.43
C VAL A 262 23.98 -22.53 -14.18
N PRO A 263 23.26 -23.44 -14.84
CA PRO A 263 23.91 -24.50 -15.60
C PRO A 263 24.64 -23.95 -16.84
N ASP A 264 25.76 -24.55 -17.18
CA ASP A 264 26.48 -24.23 -18.41
C ASP A 264 25.69 -24.73 -19.62
N ILE A 265 25.41 -23.81 -20.55
CA ILE A 265 24.73 -24.13 -21.81
C ILE A 265 25.75 -24.21 -22.94
N CYS A 266 25.88 -25.37 -23.51
CA CYS A 266 26.81 -25.63 -24.59
C CYS A 266 26.05 -25.92 -25.89
N PRO A 267 25.88 -24.91 -26.78
CA PRO A 267 25.34 -25.15 -28.10
C PRO A 267 26.24 -26.10 -28.91
N ASP A 268 25.61 -26.99 -29.67
CA ASP A 268 26.34 -27.83 -30.63
C ASP A 268 26.94 -26.96 -31.73
N GLN A 269 28.03 -27.43 -32.33
CA GLN A 269 28.71 -26.72 -33.43
C GLN A 269 27.84 -26.52 -34.69
N THR A 270 26.72 -27.21 -34.77
CA THR A 270 25.72 -27.03 -35.85
C THR A 270 24.78 -25.84 -35.61
N ILE A 271 24.87 -25.17 -34.46
CA ILE A 271 24.06 -23.98 -34.15
C ILE A 271 24.71 -22.74 -34.76
N ASP A 272 24.02 -22.15 -35.74
CA ASP A 272 24.47 -20.93 -36.44
C ASP A 272 23.81 -19.65 -35.84
N LYS A 273 22.67 -19.80 -35.19
CA LYS A 273 21.85 -18.67 -34.75
C LYS A 273 21.19 -18.92 -33.39
N VAL A 274 21.10 -17.86 -32.61
CA VAL A 274 20.32 -17.84 -31.36
C VAL A 274 19.17 -16.90 -31.57
N PHE A 275 17.94 -17.37 -31.27
CA PHE A 275 16.73 -16.59 -31.34
C PHE A 275 16.16 -16.42 -29.93
N THR A 276 15.82 -15.18 -29.57
CA THR A 276 15.10 -14.87 -28.34
C THR A 276 13.67 -14.51 -28.70
N ILE A 277 12.71 -15.10 -28.00
CA ILE A 277 11.28 -14.94 -28.28
C ILE A 277 10.57 -14.51 -26.99
N GLU A 278 9.80 -13.43 -27.04
CA GLU A 278 9.06 -12.90 -25.88
C GLU A 278 7.70 -13.56 -25.67
N ASN A 279 7.07 -14.07 -26.72
CA ASN A 279 5.76 -14.70 -26.64
C ASN A 279 5.86 -16.23 -26.61
N LEU A 280 5.30 -16.86 -25.56
CA LEU A 280 5.37 -18.31 -25.35
C LEU A 280 4.73 -19.11 -26.50
N THR A 281 3.60 -18.64 -27.03
CA THR A 281 2.95 -19.30 -28.16
C THR A 281 3.82 -19.25 -29.41
N SER A 282 4.47 -18.12 -29.63
CA SER A 282 5.44 -17.95 -30.73
C SER A 282 6.66 -18.84 -30.53
N PHE A 283 7.16 -18.98 -29.30
CA PHE A 283 8.24 -19.90 -28.98
C PHE A 283 7.90 -21.34 -29.39
N TYR A 284 6.75 -21.87 -29.03
CA TYR A 284 6.34 -23.24 -29.41
C TYR A 284 6.14 -23.40 -30.90
N ARG A 285 5.62 -22.39 -31.61
CA ARG A 285 5.39 -22.45 -33.07
C ARG A 285 6.63 -22.19 -33.90
N PHE A 286 7.63 -21.50 -33.36
CA PHE A 286 8.83 -21.17 -34.08
C PHE A 286 9.67 -22.43 -34.32
N LYS A 287 9.99 -22.71 -35.56
CA LYS A 287 10.82 -23.85 -35.98
C LYS A 287 11.90 -23.34 -36.95
N GLN A 288 13.12 -23.44 -36.54
CA GLN A 288 14.28 -23.08 -37.37
C GLN A 288 15.38 -24.10 -37.11
N GLU A 289 15.83 -24.74 -38.18
CA GLU A 289 16.95 -25.66 -38.11
C GLU A 289 18.25 -24.90 -37.76
N HIS A 290 19.20 -25.60 -37.17
CA HIS A 290 20.52 -25.04 -36.80
C HIS A 290 20.41 -23.81 -35.86
N SER A 291 19.45 -23.80 -34.98
CA SER A 291 19.26 -22.69 -34.06
C SER A 291 19.03 -23.14 -32.63
N LEU A 292 19.48 -22.28 -31.71
CA LEU A 292 19.02 -22.28 -30.31
C LEU A 292 17.90 -21.24 -30.17
N VAL A 293 16.77 -21.66 -29.67
CA VAL A 293 15.63 -20.78 -29.44
C VAL A 293 15.38 -20.68 -27.94
N ILE A 294 15.33 -19.46 -27.42
CA ILE A 294 15.15 -19.16 -26.00
C ILE A 294 13.90 -18.30 -25.83
N TYR A 295 12.99 -18.75 -24.96
CA TYR A 295 11.88 -17.93 -24.53
C TYR A 295 12.29 -17.08 -23.34
N LEU A 296 12.24 -15.78 -23.49
CA LEU A 296 12.61 -14.83 -22.44
C LEU A 296 11.45 -14.46 -21.53
N GLY A 297 10.19 -14.58 -22.03
CA GLY A 297 9.01 -14.06 -21.33
C GLY A 297 9.23 -12.60 -20.95
N GLY A 298 8.36 -11.70 -21.07
CA GLY A 298 8.44 -10.29 -20.67
C GLY A 298 9.82 -9.77 -20.22
N TYR A 299 9.90 -9.35 -18.97
CA TYR A 299 11.10 -8.72 -18.40
C TYR A 299 12.25 -9.70 -18.11
N HIS A 300 13.49 -9.28 -18.43
CA HIS A 300 14.69 -10.08 -18.23
C HIS A 300 15.29 -9.82 -16.85
N ASN A 301 15.01 -10.71 -15.88
CA ASN A 301 15.71 -10.67 -14.60
C ASN A 301 17.22 -10.93 -14.78
N ARG A 302 17.98 -10.64 -13.74
CA ARG A 302 19.45 -10.77 -13.75
C ARG A 302 19.90 -12.18 -14.14
N SER A 303 19.23 -13.22 -13.60
CA SER A 303 19.57 -14.61 -13.88
C SER A 303 19.37 -14.96 -15.36
N ARG A 304 18.30 -14.46 -16.02
CA ARG A 304 18.11 -14.65 -17.47
C ARG A 304 19.15 -13.89 -18.30
N ARG A 305 19.51 -12.67 -17.89
CA ARG A 305 20.58 -11.91 -18.54
C ARG A 305 21.92 -12.63 -18.42
N ASN A 306 22.25 -13.17 -17.25
CA ASN A 306 23.49 -13.94 -17.05
C ASN A 306 23.52 -15.19 -17.89
N LEU A 307 22.40 -15.92 -17.99
CA LEU A 307 22.30 -17.07 -18.89
C LEU A 307 22.55 -16.69 -20.36
N LEU A 308 21.97 -15.58 -20.84
CA LEU A 308 22.18 -15.10 -22.21
C LEU A 308 23.62 -14.66 -22.48
N MET A 309 24.32 -14.20 -21.44
CA MET A 309 25.74 -13.80 -21.57
C MET A 309 26.71 -15.01 -21.63
N GLN A 310 26.24 -16.19 -21.24
CA GLN A 310 27.04 -17.44 -21.33
C GLN A 310 26.93 -18.12 -22.69
N ILE A 311 25.92 -17.78 -23.49
CA ILE A 311 25.65 -18.30 -24.83
C ILE A 311 26.32 -17.44 -25.90
#